data_348804c46f49532c8c46131d80e8bd90
#
_entry.id   348804c46f49532c8c46131d80e8bd90
#
_cell.length_a   1.000
_cell.length_b   1.000
_cell.length_c   1.000
_cell.angle_alpha   90.00
_cell.angle_beta   90.00
_cell.angle_gamma   90.00
#
_symmetry.space_group_name_H-M   'P 1'
#
loop_
_entity.id
_entity.type
_entity.pdbx_description
1 polymer ?
#
loop_
_entity_poly.entity_id
_entity_poly.type
_entity_poly.pdbx_seq_one_letter_code
_entity_poly.pdbx_strand_id
1 'polypeptide(L)'
;LMSNLDPENLFKHNISLFYNLEGKKLPEKYNGLGYSNLIYIISQIIGFYSEIKDSQNNLNIIFIEEPEAHMHPQMQSVFINNIENFLTLDEMSSQIIITTHSPHILSDSKLESIRYFTSEKNEAVVKDLMRFNNSLTGDDPKEFLQQYLTLGKCDLFFADKAILFEGTVERI
;
A
#
# COMPACT_ATOMS: atom_id res chain seq x y z
N LEU A 1 2.66 -25.61 45.02
CA LEU A 1 2.54 -25.43 43.54
C LEU A 1 2.10 -23.97 43.30
N MET A 2 3.07 -23.06 43.11
CA MET A 2 2.78 -21.71 42.61
C MET A 2 2.87 -21.80 41.08
N SER A 3 1.76 -21.67 40.38
CA SER A 3 1.76 -21.48 38.95
C SER A 3 2.09 -20.01 38.66
N ASN A 4 3.26 -19.74 38.10
CA ASN A 4 3.55 -18.45 37.51
C ASN A 4 2.65 -18.31 36.28
N LEU A 5 1.46 -17.76 36.47
CA LEU A 5 0.58 -17.33 35.41
C LEU A 5 1.14 -15.98 34.90
N ASP A 6 1.95 -16.05 33.89
CA ASP A 6 2.39 -14.86 33.16
C ASP A 6 1.19 -14.34 32.35
N PRO A 7 0.65 -13.14 32.64
CA PRO A 7 -0.51 -12.60 31.94
C PRO A 7 -0.29 -12.48 30.42
N GLU A 8 0.94 -12.16 29.98
CA GLU A 8 1.24 -12.06 28.55
C GLU A 8 1.11 -13.40 27.81
N ASN A 9 1.47 -14.51 28.45
CA ASN A 9 1.32 -15.84 27.87
C ASN A 9 -0.14 -16.32 27.84
N LEU A 10 -0.97 -15.88 28.77
CA LEU A 10 -2.41 -16.19 28.78
C LEU A 10 -3.14 -15.51 27.61
N PHE A 11 -2.74 -14.30 27.25
CA PHE A 11 -3.36 -13.58 26.13
C PHE A 11 -2.86 -14.06 24.77
N LYS A 12 -1.58 -14.39 24.61
CA LYS A 12 -1.00 -14.83 23.34
C LYS A 12 -1.63 -16.11 22.74
N HIS A 13 -2.20 -16.97 23.57
CA HIS A 13 -2.77 -18.25 23.12
C HIS A 13 -4.31 -18.29 23.13
N ASN A 14 -4.98 -17.29 23.70
CA ASN A 14 -6.44 -17.32 23.91
C ASN A 14 -7.20 -16.20 23.15
N ILE A 15 -6.50 -15.35 22.41
CA ILE A 15 -7.16 -14.35 21.56
C ILE A 15 -7.36 -14.97 20.19
N SER A 16 -8.61 -15.10 19.78
CA SER A 16 -8.98 -15.53 18.43
C SER A 16 -9.72 -14.39 17.76
N LEU A 17 -9.25 -13.99 16.57
CA LEU A 17 -9.95 -13.05 15.73
C LEU A 17 -11.10 -13.75 15.00
N PHE A 18 -12.27 -13.12 15.03
CA PHE A 18 -13.45 -13.57 14.30
C PHE A 18 -13.95 -12.42 13.42
N TYR A 19 -14.31 -12.76 12.20
CA TYR A 19 -14.95 -11.83 11.27
C TYR A 19 -16.45 -12.03 11.32
N ASN A 20 -17.19 -10.93 11.29
CA ASN A 20 -18.63 -10.99 11.16
C ASN A 20 -19.01 -10.76 9.71
N LEU A 21 -19.32 -11.83 8.99
CA LEU A 21 -19.82 -11.77 7.63
C LEU A 21 -21.30 -12.14 7.63
N GLU A 22 -22.18 -11.22 7.30
CA GLU A 22 -23.63 -11.42 7.24
C GLU A 22 -24.22 -12.09 8.51
N GLY A 23 -23.70 -11.68 9.68
CA GLY A 23 -24.14 -12.24 10.97
C GLY A 23 -23.50 -13.56 11.38
N LYS A 24 -22.61 -14.13 10.56
CA LYS A 24 -21.85 -15.33 10.90
C LYS A 24 -20.43 -14.97 11.34
N LYS A 25 -20.02 -15.49 12.51
CA LYS A 25 -18.65 -15.34 13.01
C LYS A 25 -17.78 -16.41 12.37
N LEU A 26 -16.82 -15.99 11.54
CA LEU A 26 -15.84 -16.86 10.89
C LEU A 26 -14.47 -16.70 11.58
N PRO A 27 -13.82 -17.79 12.02
CA PRO A 27 -12.46 -17.72 12.54
C PRO A 27 -11.47 -17.28 11.46
N GLU A 28 -10.37 -16.60 11.86
CA GLU A 28 -9.30 -16.10 10.99
C GLU A 28 -8.78 -17.14 9.99
N LYS A 29 -8.67 -18.40 10.39
CA LYS A 29 -8.19 -19.50 9.55
C LYS A 29 -9.00 -19.74 8.26
N TYR A 30 -10.18 -19.17 8.15
CA TYR A 30 -11.01 -19.25 6.94
C TYR A 30 -10.73 -18.12 5.96
N ASN A 31 -9.88 -17.15 6.32
CA ASN A 31 -9.47 -16.09 5.42
C ASN A 31 -8.23 -16.52 4.62
N GLY A 32 -8.16 -16.08 3.38
CA GLY A 32 -6.94 -16.22 2.59
C GLY A 32 -5.80 -15.34 3.16
N LEU A 33 -4.56 -15.71 2.85
CA LEU A 33 -3.34 -15.03 3.32
C LEU A 33 -3.37 -13.51 3.06
N GLY A 34 -3.91 -13.07 1.94
CA GLY A 34 -3.99 -11.65 1.62
C GLY A 34 -4.89 -10.86 2.53
N TYR A 35 -6.01 -11.45 2.98
CA TYR A 35 -6.90 -10.79 3.94
C TYR A 35 -6.27 -10.70 5.33
N SER A 36 -5.59 -11.76 5.75
CA SER A 36 -4.85 -11.77 7.03
C SER A 36 -3.74 -10.73 7.02
N ASN A 37 -3.01 -10.56 5.89
CA ASN A 37 -1.98 -9.54 5.74
C ASN A 37 -2.56 -8.12 5.83
N LEU A 38 -3.67 -7.85 5.16
CA LEU A 38 -4.36 -6.55 5.24
C LEU A 38 -4.72 -6.20 6.68
N ILE A 39 -5.33 -7.15 7.41
CA ILE A 39 -5.70 -6.93 8.81
C ILE A 39 -4.47 -6.73 9.69
N TYR A 40 -3.41 -7.47 9.45
CA TYR A 40 -2.15 -7.30 10.16
C TYR A 40 -1.62 -5.86 9.98
N ILE A 41 -1.53 -5.36 8.75
CA ILE A 41 -1.09 -3.98 8.47
C ILE A 41 -1.98 -2.97 9.19
N ILE A 42 -3.30 -3.10 9.09
CA ILE A 42 -4.25 -2.20 9.76
C ILE A 42 -4.07 -2.24 11.27
N SER A 43 -3.92 -3.43 11.87
CA SER A 43 -3.75 -3.57 13.30
C SER A 43 -2.43 -2.95 13.79
N GLN A 44 -1.34 -3.03 13.00
CA GLN A 44 -0.08 -2.37 13.31
C GLN A 44 -0.23 -0.83 13.26
N ILE A 45 -0.93 -0.29 12.28
CA ILE A 45 -1.20 1.14 12.19
C ILE A 45 -2.00 1.62 13.40
N ILE A 46 -3.08 0.91 13.76
CA ILE A 46 -3.90 1.24 14.94
C ILE A 46 -3.09 1.15 16.23
N GLY A 47 -2.27 0.10 16.38
CA GLY A 47 -1.37 -0.07 17.52
C GLY A 47 -0.40 1.11 17.65
N PHE A 48 0.26 1.47 16.56
CA PHE A 48 1.16 2.63 16.50
C PHE A 48 0.46 3.93 16.94
N TYR A 49 -0.74 4.20 16.42
CA TYR A 49 -1.51 5.38 16.83
C TYR A 49 -1.86 5.36 18.33
N SER A 50 -2.20 4.20 18.87
CA SER A 50 -2.50 4.07 20.30
C SER A 50 -1.28 4.39 21.18
N GLU A 51 -0.06 4.04 20.74
CA GLU A 51 1.18 4.31 21.44
C GLU A 51 1.58 5.79 21.38
N ILE A 52 1.37 6.47 20.25
CA ILE A 52 1.80 7.85 20.05
C ILE A 52 0.77 8.89 20.48
N LYS A 53 -0.47 8.48 20.77
CA LYS A 53 -1.58 9.39 21.12
C LYS A 53 -1.24 10.38 22.24
N ASP A 54 -0.50 9.93 23.23
CA ASP A 54 -0.07 10.75 24.37
C ASP A 54 1.34 11.36 24.19
N SER A 55 1.98 11.12 23.03
CA SER A 55 3.30 11.65 22.75
C SER A 55 3.22 13.05 22.12
N GLN A 56 4.12 13.94 22.53
CA GLN A 56 4.26 15.27 21.93
C GLN A 56 5.13 15.26 20.66
N ASN A 57 5.17 14.16 19.93
CA ASN A 57 5.97 14.04 18.73
C ASN A 57 5.35 14.88 17.59
N ASN A 58 6.17 15.70 16.95
CA ASN A 58 5.74 16.59 15.87
C ASN A 58 5.82 15.93 14.49
N LEU A 59 6.47 14.78 14.36
CA LEU A 59 6.63 14.06 13.10
C LEU A 59 6.47 12.55 13.31
N ASN A 60 5.48 11.98 12.67
CA ASN A 60 5.22 10.55 12.67
C ASN A 60 5.36 10.04 11.24
N ILE A 61 6.21 9.02 11.02
CA ILE A 61 6.43 8.42 9.71
C ILE A 61 6.15 6.92 9.82
N ILE A 62 5.30 6.40 8.94
CA ILE A 62 4.97 4.99 8.83
C ILE A 62 5.52 4.47 7.50
N PHE A 63 6.39 3.46 7.56
CA PHE A 63 6.88 2.75 6.39
C PHE A 63 6.13 1.44 6.23
N ILE A 64 5.58 1.20 5.04
CA ILE A 64 4.90 -0.04 4.68
C ILE A 64 5.63 -0.60 3.45
N GLU A 65 6.28 -1.74 3.62
CA GLU A 65 7.03 -2.39 2.54
C GLU A 65 6.17 -3.47 1.88
N GLU A 66 6.02 -3.37 0.56
CA GLU A 66 5.36 -4.35 -0.31
C GLU A 66 4.03 -4.89 0.27
N PRO A 67 3.05 -4.00 0.60
CA PRO A 67 1.78 -4.44 1.20
C PRO A 67 1.00 -5.41 0.34
N GLU A 68 1.27 -5.43 -0.97
CA GLU A 68 0.66 -6.34 -1.94
C GLU A 68 0.99 -7.82 -1.72
N ALA A 69 1.99 -8.13 -0.89
CA ALA A 69 2.39 -9.51 -0.62
C ALA A 69 1.18 -10.37 -0.22
N HIS A 70 0.90 -11.39 -1.05
CA HIS A 70 -0.25 -12.29 -0.91
C HIS A 70 -1.64 -11.65 -1.06
N MET A 71 -1.74 -10.35 -1.39
CA MET A 71 -3.03 -9.69 -1.62
C MET A 71 -3.52 -9.89 -3.05
N HIS A 72 -4.79 -10.29 -3.18
CA HIS A 72 -5.47 -10.28 -4.48
C HIS A 72 -5.56 -8.82 -5.02
N PRO A 73 -5.44 -8.59 -6.35
CA PRO A 73 -5.51 -7.25 -6.95
C PRO A 73 -6.63 -6.35 -6.43
N GLN A 74 -7.84 -6.88 -6.29
CA GLN A 74 -8.97 -6.12 -5.75
C GLN A 74 -8.74 -5.61 -4.33
N MET A 75 -8.02 -6.39 -3.50
CA MET A 75 -7.69 -5.98 -2.14
C MET A 75 -6.59 -4.93 -2.11
N GLN A 76 -5.66 -4.97 -3.07
CA GLN A 76 -4.63 -3.94 -3.22
C GLN A 76 -5.26 -2.58 -3.53
N SER A 77 -6.26 -2.55 -4.43
CA SER A 77 -7.04 -1.34 -4.74
C SER A 77 -7.82 -0.85 -3.52
N VAL A 78 -8.47 -1.74 -2.78
CA VAL A 78 -9.17 -1.37 -1.54
C VAL A 78 -8.20 -0.81 -0.51
N PHE A 79 -7.01 -1.41 -0.34
CA PHE A 79 -6.00 -0.94 0.57
C PHE A 79 -5.55 0.49 0.25
N ILE A 80 -5.08 0.74 -0.98
CA ILE A 80 -4.52 2.04 -1.35
C ILE A 80 -5.56 3.16 -1.34
N ASN A 81 -6.80 2.87 -1.77
CA ASN A 81 -7.88 3.85 -1.78
C ASN A 81 -8.38 4.23 -0.37
N ASN A 82 -8.13 3.40 0.64
CA ASN A 82 -8.58 3.64 2.00
C ASN A 82 -7.45 3.99 2.97
N ILE A 83 -6.18 3.85 2.59
CA ILE A 83 -5.06 4.06 3.51
C ILE A 83 -5.05 5.49 4.09
N GLU A 84 -5.44 6.49 3.31
CA GLU A 84 -5.52 7.88 3.77
C GLU A 84 -6.61 8.06 4.85
N ASN A 85 -7.69 7.29 4.80
CA ASN A 85 -8.76 7.35 5.80
C ASN A 85 -8.28 6.88 7.17
N PHE A 86 -7.35 5.92 7.21
CA PHE A 86 -6.75 5.48 8.47
C PHE A 86 -5.88 6.56 9.12
N LEU A 87 -5.30 7.46 8.31
CA LEU A 87 -4.47 8.57 8.79
C LEU A 87 -5.27 9.70 9.42
N THR A 88 -6.52 9.87 9.01
CA THR A 88 -7.37 10.98 9.43
C THR A 88 -8.20 10.66 10.68
N LEU A 89 -8.18 9.40 11.16
CA LEU A 89 -9.06 8.95 12.24
C LEU A 89 -8.83 9.67 13.58
N ASP A 90 -7.64 10.24 13.84
CA ASP A 90 -7.28 10.82 15.14
C ASP A 90 -6.64 12.23 15.06
N GLU A 91 -6.86 13.01 14.01
CA GLU A 91 -6.29 14.36 13.82
C GLU A 91 -4.74 14.40 13.90
N MET A 92 -4.07 13.25 13.80
CA MET A 92 -2.63 13.15 13.93
C MET A 92 -1.95 13.32 12.57
N SER A 93 -1.01 14.26 12.51
CA SER A 93 -0.18 14.47 11.33
C SER A 93 0.82 13.33 11.20
N SER A 94 0.57 12.40 10.28
CA SER A 94 1.51 11.30 9.96
C SER A 94 1.78 11.25 8.47
N GLN A 95 3.01 10.89 8.11
CA GLN A 95 3.39 10.60 6.73
C GLN A 95 3.48 9.09 6.53
N ILE A 96 2.79 8.56 5.52
CA ILE A 96 2.97 7.17 5.09
C ILE A 96 3.88 7.12 3.87
N ILE A 97 4.82 6.18 3.90
CA ILE A 97 5.69 5.84 2.78
C ILE A 97 5.47 4.37 2.46
N ILE A 98 5.05 4.08 1.23
CA ILE A 98 4.76 2.72 0.78
C ILE A 98 5.73 2.36 -0.34
N THR A 99 6.42 1.22 -0.21
CA THR A 99 7.15 0.63 -1.33
C THR A 99 6.27 -0.41 -2.02
N THR A 100 6.30 -0.49 -3.33
CA THR A 100 5.48 -1.45 -4.08
C THR A 100 6.08 -1.81 -5.42
N HIS A 101 5.84 -3.03 -5.86
CA HIS A 101 6.04 -3.52 -7.22
C HIS A 101 4.70 -3.80 -7.93
N SER A 102 3.58 -3.39 -7.34
CA SER A 102 2.26 -3.66 -7.87
C SER A 102 1.76 -2.57 -8.82
N PRO A 103 1.40 -2.91 -10.07
CA PRO A 103 0.74 -1.98 -10.96
C PRO A 103 -0.66 -1.56 -10.46
N HIS A 104 -1.33 -2.39 -9.65
CA HIS A 104 -2.63 -2.08 -9.07
C HIS A 104 -2.54 -0.97 -8.01
N ILE A 105 -1.55 -1.05 -7.11
CA ILE A 105 -1.30 0.02 -6.13
C ILE A 105 -0.90 1.30 -6.85
N LEU A 106 -0.03 1.19 -7.88
CA LEU A 106 0.43 2.33 -8.65
C LEU A 106 -0.72 3.02 -9.39
N SER A 107 -1.60 2.26 -10.07
CA SER A 107 -2.73 2.81 -10.86
C SER A 107 -3.74 3.58 -10.01
N ASP A 108 -3.92 3.17 -8.76
CA ASP A 108 -4.88 3.78 -7.84
C ASP A 108 -4.23 4.85 -6.94
N SER A 109 -2.90 5.06 -7.08
CA SER A 109 -2.17 6.09 -6.35
C SER A 109 -2.25 7.45 -7.03
N LYS A 110 -2.14 8.52 -6.22
CA LYS A 110 -2.04 9.88 -6.74
C LYS A 110 -0.69 10.12 -7.40
N LEU A 111 -0.67 10.68 -8.60
CA LEU A 111 0.54 10.94 -9.37
C LEU A 111 1.59 11.75 -8.57
N GLU A 112 1.12 12.72 -7.80
CA GLU A 112 1.95 13.61 -7.00
C GLU A 112 2.71 12.88 -5.88
N SER A 113 2.18 11.75 -5.41
CA SER A 113 2.79 10.94 -4.35
C SER A 113 3.82 9.94 -4.86
N ILE A 114 3.88 9.69 -6.17
CA ILE A 114 4.72 8.64 -6.74
C ILE A 114 6.17 9.10 -6.87
N ARG A 115 7.08 8.26 -6.36
CA ARG A 115 8.53 8.38 -6.49
C ARG A 115 9.06 7.09 -7.13
N TYR A 116 9.58 7.20 -8.34
CA TYR A 116 10.11 6.07 -9.10
C TYR A 116 11.59 5.90 -8.83
N PHE A 117 11.97 4.73 -8.33
CA PHE A 117 13.35 4.37 -8.07
C PHE A 117 13.91 3.57 -9.24
N THR A 118 15.07 3.97 -9.75
CA THR A 118 15.78 3.28 -10.81
C THR A 118 17.27 3.19 -10.48
N SER A 119 17.98 2.28 -11.13
CA SER A 119 19.43 2.18 -11.00
C SER A 119 20.09 2.76 -12.25
N GLU A 120 20.93 3.76 -12.08
CA GLU A 120 21.77 4.32 -13.14
C GLU A 120 23.24 4.24 -12.69
N LYS A 121 24.08 3.53 -13.47
CA LYS A 121 25.51 3.35 -13.16
C LYS A 121 25.80 2.82 -11.75
N ASN A 122 24.99 1.87 -11.27
CA ASN A 122 25.05 1.30 -9.92
C ASN A 122 24.70 2.26 -8.77
N GLU A 123 24.11 3.39 -9.08
CA GLU A 123 23.57 4.33 -8.08
C GLU A 123 22.04 4.33 -8.13
N ALA A 124 21.41 4.44 -6.97
CA ALA A 124 19.95 4.59 -6.89
C ALA A 124 19.57 6.03 -7.26
N VAL A 125 18.72 6.17 -8.26
CA VAL A 125 18.20 7.47 -8.71
C VAL A 125 16.70 7.52 -8.46
N VAL A 126 16.22 8.61 -7.87
CA VAL A 126 14.80 8.84 -7.60
C VAL A 126 14.24 9.82 -8.62
N LYS A 127 13.22 9.40 -9.35
CA LYS A 127 12.48 10.25 -10.31
C LYS A 127 11.12 10.62 -9.70
N ASP A 128 10.92 11.92 -9.52
CA ASP A 128 9.68 12.50 -9.04
C ASP A 128 8.74 12.71 -10.24
N LEU A 129 7.63 11.96 -10.29
CA LEU A 129 6.70 12.03 -11.41
C LEU A 129 5.98 13.40 -11.50
N MET A 130 5.83 14.10 -10.37
CA MET A 130 5.28 15.45 -10.38
C MET A 130 6.20 16.44 -11.09
N ARG A 131 7.53 16.35 -10.86
CA ARG A 131 8.52 17.20 -11.56
C ARG A 131 8.57 16.87 -13.03
N PHE A 132 8.45 15.59 -13.39
CA PHE A 132 8.39 15.17 -14.79
C PHE A 132 7.17 15.76 -15.48
N ASN A 133 6.00 15.72 -14.85
CA ASN A 133 4.78 16.34 -15.36
C ASN A 133 4.95 17.84 -15.67
N ASN A 134 5.60 18.58 -14.77
CA ASN A 134 5.84 20.02 -14.95
C ASN A 134 6.87 20.34 -16.05
N SER A 135 7.64 19.36 -16.52
CA SER A 135 8.59 19.50 -17.63
C SER A 135 7.97 19.28 -19.02
N LEU A 136 6.76 18.70 -19.08
CA LEU A 136 6.04 18.50 -20.33
C LEU A 136 5.38 19.79 -20.77
N THR A 137 5.62 20.18 -22.02
CA THR A 137 4.99 21.34 -22.66
C THR A 137 3.78 20.86 -23.45
N GLY A 138 2.57 21.19 -23.01
CA GLY A 138 1.32 20.84 -23.70
C GLY A 138 0.09 21.40 -22.97
N ASP A 139 -1.08 21.32 -23.57
CA ASP A 139 -2.28 21.96 -23.07
C ASP A 139 -2.84 21.34 -21.77
N ASP A 140 -2.56 20.06 -21.47
CA ASP A 140 -2.76 19.46 -20.15
C ASP A 140 -1.88 18.20 -19.93
N PRO A 141 -0.60 18.38 -19.55
CA PRO A 141 0.31 17.25 -19.32
C PRO A 141 -0.15 16.34 -18.17
N LYS A 142 -0.89 16.89 -17.20
CA LYS A 142 -1.37 16.15 -16.03
C LYS A 142 -2.45 15.16 -16.42
N GLU A 143 -3.42 15.57 -17.23
CA GLU A 143 -4.49 14.72 -17.73
C GLU A 143 -3.93 13.59 -18.61
N PHE A 144 -2.95 13.90 -19.47
CA PHE A 144 -2.25 12.92 -20.28
C PHE A 144 -1.56 11.84 -19.42
N LEU A 145 -0.80 12.23 -18.40
CA LEU A 145 -0.12 11.28 -17.51
C LEU A 145 -1.12 10.45 -16.69
N GLN A 146 -2.20 11.04 -16.21
CA GLN A 146 -3.25 10.32 -15.51
C GLN A 146 -3.93 9.28 -16.41
N GLN A 147 -4.19 9.60 -17.67
CA GLN A 147 -4.70 8.64 -18.65
C GLN A 147 -3.69 7.52 -18.94
N TYR A 148 -2.39 7.82 -18.88
CA TYR A 148 -1.33 6.83 -19.08
C TYR A 148 -1.13 5.92 -17.88
N LEU A 149 -1.42 6.37 -16.66
CA LEU A 149 -1.41 5.55 -15.43
C LEU A 149 -2.64 4.64 -15.30
N THR A 150 -3.22 4.19 -16.42
CA THR A 150 -4.18 3.11 -16.39
C THR A 150 -3.47 1.79 -16.04
N LEU A 151 -4.18 0.86 -15.42
CA LEU A 151 -3.63 -0.43 -14.99
C LEU A 151 -2.79 -1.13 -16.07
N GLY A 152 -3.28 -1.15 -17.33
CA GLY A 152 -2.58 -1.81 -18.44
C GLY A 152 -1.27 -1.15 -18.88
N LYS A 153 -0.92 0.02 -18.35
CA LYS A 153 0.32 0.75 -18.65
C LYS A 153 1.24 0.90 -17.44
N CYS A 154 0.72 0.71 -16.24
CA CYS A 154 1.52 0.73 -15.02
C CYS A 154 2.56 -0.39 -14.98
N ASP A 155 2.33 -1.50 -15.68
CA ASP A 155 3.31 -2.57 -15.85
C ASP A 155 4.63 -2.10 -16.47
N LEU A 156 4.60 -1.02 -17.28
CA LEU A 156 5.80 -0.45 -17.90
C LEU A 156 6.80 0.09 -16.88
N PHE A 157 6.35 0.53 -15.71
CA PHE A 157 7.25 1.01 -14.65
C PHE A 157 8.13 -0.11 -14.07
N PHE A 158 7.69 -1.36 -14.20
CA PHE A 158 8.36 -2.53 -13.64
C PHE A 158 9.01 -3.41 -14.71
N ALA A 159 8.88 -3.04 -15.99
CA ALA A 159 9.41 -3.80 -17.11
C ALA A 159 10.83 -3.34 -17.49
N ASP A 160 11.75 -4.28 -17.67
CA ASP A 160 13.09 -4.00 -18.19
C ASP A 160 13.07 -3.62 -19.68
N LYS A 161 12.11 -4.13 -20.43
CA LYS A 161 11.96 -3.91 -21.88
C LYS A 161 10.49 -3.87 -22.26
N ALA A 162 10.16 -3.04 -23.23
CA ALA A 162 8.82 -2.94 -23.81
C ALA A 162 8.87 -3.18 -25.32
N ILE A 163 7.87 -3.90 -25.84
CA ILE A 163 7.65 -4.07 -27.26
C ILE A 163 6.37 -3.31 -27.61
N LEU A 164 6.50 -2.36 -28.55
CA LEU A 164 5.37 -1.57 -29.01
C LEU A 164 4.77 -2.21 -30.26
N PHE A 165 3.44 -2.34 -30.29
CA PHE A 165 2.67 -2.84 -31.42
C PHE A 165 1.75 -1.72 -31.94
N GLU A 166 1.58 -1.64 -33.24
CA GLU A 166 0.71 -0.66 -33.87
C GLU A 166 -0.77 -1.06 -33.83
N GLY A 167 -1.07 -2.36 -33.73
CA GLY A 167 -2.44 -2.88 -33.72
C GLY A 167 -2.62 -4.20 -33.00
N THR A 168 -3.89 -4.59 -32.85
CA THR A 168 -4.27 -5.83 -32.13
C THR A 168 -3.88 -7.13 -32.85
N VAL A 169 -3.66 -7.08 -34.17
CA VAL A 169 -3.30 -8.23 -35.02
C VAL A 169 -1.85 -8.67 -34.79
N GLU A 170 -0.99 -7.76 -34.31
CA GLU A 170 0.43 -8.00 -34.06
C GLU A 170 0.70 -8.50 -32.62
N ARG A 171 -0.35 -8.68 -31.85
CA ARG A 171 -0.30 -9.10 -30.44
C ARG A 171 -0.37 -10.62 -30.27
N ILE A 172 0.14 -11.38 -31.25
CA ILE A 172 0.13 -12.85 -31.22
C ILE A 172 1.39 -13.39 -30.57
#